data_4ae8ae493d79af4f4ca70c3a543e9180
#
_entry.id   4ae8ae493d79af4f4ca70c3a543e9180
#
_cell.length_a   1.000
_cell.length_b   1.000
_cell.length_c   1.000
_cell.angle_alpha   90.00
_cell.angle_beta   90.00
_cell.angle_gamma   90.00
#
_symmetry.space_group_name_H-M   'P 1'
#
loop_
_entity.id
_entity.type
_entity.pdbx_description
1 polymer ?
#
loop_
_entity_poly.entity_id
_entity_poly.type
_entity_poly.pdbx_seq_one_letter_code
_entity_poly.pdbx_strand_id
1 'polypeptide(L)'
;MPLNIVFYNIFSGPGRGPEIYGTEPWHFYIRNLLLNFNIWLILAIAALPLFVLQKLLSKSSGSVKTDLRTIVFMSPFYLWLGIFSFQPHKEERFMYPAYPALALNAAMALHILLAAFGNADPKTVVGKIPAPLKLIIVGSCVIGSINIGLARIYGMYTAYSAPLKIYEPLQISGIGALGGPGDSVCFGKDWYRFPTSYVLPNGMKAKFVKSEFDGLLPGEFSEAKTDFGLWSGTWRVPSGMNDMNQEDPGKYVGSNFL
;
A
#
# COMPACT_ATOMS: atom_id res chain seq x y z
N MET A 1 13.13 -12.13 -17.75
CA MET A 1 11.89 -11.73 -17.02
C MET A 1 12.11 -10.54 -16.08
N PRO A 2 12.96 -10.55 -15.04
CA PRO A 2 13.10 -9.39 -14.15
C PRO A 2 13.54 -8.09 -14.83
N LEU A 3 14.47 -8.20 -15.80
CA LEU A 3 14.93 -7.04 -16.58
C LEU A 3 13.81 -6.35 -17.37
N ASN A 4 12.86 -7.12 -17.92
CA ASN A 4 11.74 -6.55 -18.67
C ASN A 4 10.84 -5.68 -17.77
N ILE A 5 10.68 -6.06 -16.50
CA ILE A 5 9.93 -5.26 -15.52
C ILE A 5 10.64 -3.94 -15.27
N VAL A 6 11.97 -3.95 -15.15
CA VAL A 6 12.77 -2.73 -14.95
C VAL A 6 12.67 -1.84 -16.19
N PHE A 7 12.84 -2.40 -17.39
CA PHE A 7 12.71 -1.64 -18.63
C PHE A 7 11.31 -1.04 -18.79
N TYR A 8 10.27 -1.80 -18.50
CA TYR A 8 8.89 -1.32 -18.58
C TYR A 8 8.60 -0.19 -17.59
N ASN A 9 9.06 -0.31 -16.35
CA ASN A 9 8.75 0.68 -15.32
C ASN A 9 9.63 1.93 -15.35
N ILE A 10 10.85 1.85 -15.89
CA ILE A 10 11.81 2.96 -15.82
C ILE A 10 12.11 3.56 -17.21
N PHE A 11 12.14 2.75 -18.25
CA PHE A 11 12.60 3.14 -19.57
C PHE A 11 11.52 3.06 -20.67
N SER A 12 10.27 2.79 -20.31
CA SER A 12 9.18 2.86 -21.29
C SER A 12 8.97 4.29 -21.75
N GLY A 13 8.79 4.46 -23.06
CA GLY A 13 8.51 5.77 -23.66
C GLY A 13 7.11 6.27 -23.31
N PRO A 14 6.80 7.55 -23.63
CA PRO A 14 5.50 8.15 -23.38
C PRO A 14 4.34 7.31 -23.94
N GLY A 15 3.32 7.06 -23.13
CA GLY A 15 2.15 6.26 -23.51
C GLY A 15 2.35 4.74 -23.52
N ARG A 16 3.51 4.27 -23.06
CA ARG A 16 3.83 2.84 -22.90
C ARG A 16 4.55 2.61 -21.58
N GLY A 17 3.85 2.54 -20.52
CA GLY A 17 4.47 2.32 -19.22
C GLY A 17 3.46 2.43 -18.09
N PRO A 18 3.88 2.40 -16.84
CA PRO A 18 2.98 2.47 -15.72
C PRO A 18 2.16 3.77 -15.65
N GLU A 19 2.57 4.81 -16.37
CA GLU A 19 1.86 6.10 -16.44
C GLU A 19 0.45 6.00 -17.00
N ILE A 20 0.17 4.98 -17.83
CA ILE A 20 -1.17 4.73 -18.38
C ILE A 20 -2.20 4.35 -17.29
N TYR A 21 -1.73 3.92 -16.11
CA TYR A 21 -2.58 3.58 -14.96
C TYR A 21 -2.79 4.76 -14.00
N GLY A 22 -2.38 5.95 -14.41
CA GLY A 22 -2.51 7.18 -13.64
C GLY A 22 -1.19 7.64 -13.01
N THR A 23 -1.12 8.94 -12.76
CA THR A 23 0.05 9.59 -12.16
C THR A 23 -0.34 10.28 -10.87
N GLU A 24 0.58 10.31 -9.92
CA GLU A 24 0.39 10.92 -8.63
C GLU A 24 1.48 11.95 -8.34
N PRO A 25 1.18 13.03 -7.59
CA PRO A 25 2.15 14.07 -7.28
C PRO A 25 3.30 13.54 -6.39
N TRP A 26 4.44 14.25 -6.40
CA TRP A 26 5.64 13.84 -5.65
C TRP A 26 5.41 13.62 -4.14
N HIS A 27 4.48 14.37 -3.56
CA HIS A 27 4.16 14.29 -2.12
C HIS A 27 3.21 13.16 -1.75
N PHE A 28 2.76 12.33 -2.70
CA PHE A 28 1.85 11.21 -2.48
C PHE A 28 2.34 10.29 -1.34
N TYR A 29 3.60 9.84 -1.41
CA TYR A 29 4.13 8.96 -0.37
C TYR A 29 4.30 9.63 0.99
N ILE A 30 4.62 10.91 1.02
CA ILE A 30 4.69 11.65 2.29
C ILE A 30 3.33 11.63 2.99
N ARG A 31 2.26 11.93 2.25
CA ARG A 31 0.89 11.91 2.79
C ARG A 31 0.48 10.50 3.21
N ASN A 32 0.73 9.50 2.37
CA ASN A 32 0.38 8.11 2.62
C ASN A 32 1.12 7.56 3.86
N LEU A 33 2.44 7.74 3.92
CA LEU A 33 3.24 7.30 5.06
C LEU A 33 2.90 8.06 6.35
N LEU A 34 2.54 9.35 6.27
CA LEU A 34 2.11 10.11 7.44
C LEU A 34 0.79 9.54 8.01
N LEU A 35 -0.15 9.17 7.14
CA LEU A 35 -1.39 8.53 7.54
C LEU A 35 -1.16 7.13 8.16
N ASN A 36 -0.20 6.37 7.62
CA ASN A 36 0.07 5.01 8.07
C ASN A 36 0.94 4.96 9.33
N PHE A 37 1.97 5.82 9.41
CA PHE A 37 3.00 5.77 10.45
C PHE A 37 2.99 6.98 11.38
N ASN A 38 2.19 8.01 11.11
CA ASN A 38 2.03 9.23 11.91
C ASN A 38 3.39 9.79 12.40
N ILE A 39 3.60 9.91 13.72
CA ILE A 39 4.83 10.45 14.30
C ILE A 39 6.11 9.66 13.94
N TRP A 40 5.96 8.36 13.66
CA TRP A 40 7.11 7.51 13.32
C TRP A 40 7.72 7.89 11.98
N LEU A 41 6.92 8.36 11.01
CA LEU A 41 7.46 8.93 9.78
C LEU A 41 8.30 10.18 10.05
N ILE A 42 7.81 11.07 10.91
CA ILE A 42 8.53 12.31 11.25
C ILE A 42 9.88 11.96 11.88
N LEU A 43 9.90 11.02 12.81
CA LEU A 43 11.13 10.52 13.42
C LEU A 43 12.05 9.87 12.38
N ALA A 44 11.51 9.06 11.47
CA ALA A 44 12.31 8.41 10.43
C ALA A 44 12.98 9.43 9.49
N ILE A 45 12.28 10.47 9.10
CA ILE A 45 12.83 11.55 8.27
C ILE A 45 13.88 12.36 9.08
N ALA A 46 13.64 12.57 10.36
CA ALA A 46 14.54 13.31 11.24
C ALA A 46 15.82 12.53 11.64
N ALA A 47 15.89 11.23 11.40
CA ALA A 47 16.97 10.38 11.88
C ALA A 47 18.36 10.84 11.43
N LEU A 48 18.55 11.05 10.13
CA LEU A 48 19.84 11.51 9.58
C LEU A 48 20.17 12.94 10.00
N PRO A 49 19.27 13.93 9.92
CA PRO A 49 19.51 15.27 10.47
C PRO A 49 19.89 15.26 11.95
N LEU A 50 19.18 14.48 12.78
CA LEU A 50 19.49 14.37 14.21
C LEU A 50 20.85 13.72 14.46
N PHE A 51 21.19 12.69 13.69
CA PHE A 51 22.50 12.05 13.77
C PHE A 51 23.63 13.05 13.43
N VAL A 52 23.49 13.81 12.34
CA VAL A 52 24.46 14.84 11.96
C VAL A 52 24.56 15.91 13.04
N LEU A 53 23.44 16.40 13.54
CA LEU A 53 23.41 17.40 14.62
C LEU A 53 24.08 16.88 15.88
N GLN A 54 23.81 15.64 16.29
CA GLN A 54 24.47 15.00 17.43
C GLN A 54 25.98 14.97 17.25
N LYS A 55 26.48 14.67 16.05
CA LYS A 55 27.92 14.65 15.76
C LYS A 55 28.54 16.03 15.80
N LEU A 56 27.86 17.04 15.28
CA LEU A 56 28.33 18.41 15.30
C LEU A 56 28.39 18.99 16.73
N LEU A 57 27.44 18.61 17.58
CA LEU A 57 27.39 19.09 18.98
C LEU A 57 28.27 18.27 19.92
N SER A 58 28.57 17.03 19.58
CA SER A 58 29.42 16.14 20.38
C SER A 58 30.90 16.49 20.15
N LYS A 59 31.61 16.84 21.20
CA LYS A 59 33.07 17.00 21.18
C LYS A 59 33.83 15.66 21.10
N SER A 60 33.11 14.53 21.21
CA SER A 60 33.69 13.19 21.13
C SER A 60 33.87 12.79 19.69
N SER A 61 35.10 12.58 19.27
CA SER A 61 35.44 12.00 17.96
C SER A 61 35.13 10.51 17.98
N GLY A 62 33.94 10.14 17.53
CA GLY A 62 33.61 8.76 17.26
C GLY A 62 34.47 8.21 16.11
N SER A 63 34.56 6.88 15.99
CA SER A 63 35.24 6.28 14.87
C SER A 63 34.47 6.57 13.56
N VAL A 64 35.16 7.12 12.55
CA VAL A 64 34.63 7.40 11.21
C VAL A 64 33.96 6.15 10.63
N LYS A 65 34.51 4.96 10.89
CA LYS A 65 33.95 3.68 10.45
C LYS A 65 32.56 3.41 11.04
N THR A 66 32.36 3.74 12.32
CA THR A 66 31.05 3.59 13.00
C THR A 66 30.04 4.56 12.43
N ASP A 67 30.44 5.80 12.19
CA ASP A 67 29.57 6.83 11.66
C ASP A 67 29.13 6.52 10.23
N LEU A 68 30.07 6.09 9.38
CA LEU A 68 29.76 5.64 8.02
C LEU A 68 28.80 4.45 8.03
N ARG A 69 29.03 3.48 8.90
CA ARG A 69 28.14 2.33 9.05
C ARG A 69 26.71 2.77 9.42
N THR A 70 26.58 3.71 10.35
CA THR A 70 25.27 4.24 10.74
C THR A 70 24.55 4.91 9.57
N ILE A 71 25.26 5.73 8.78
CA ILE A 71 24.70 6.38 7.58
C ILE A 71 24.25 5.34 6.57
N VAL A 72 25.07 4.31 6.32
CA VAL A 72 24.72 3.22 5.39
C VAL A 72 23.46 2.49 5.84
N PHE A 73 23.27 2.23 7.13
CA PHE A 73 22.06 1.59 7.64
C PHE A 73 20.81 2.48 7.56
N MET A 74 20.96 3.80 7.66
CA MET A 74 19.84 4.73 7.55
C MET A 74 19.48 5.07 6.10
N SER A 75 20.43 4.95 5.16
CA SER A 75 20.25 5.38 3.77
C SER A 75 19.15 4.66 2.99
N PRO A 76 18.83 3.37 3.18
CA PRO A 76 17.84 2.67 2.37
C PRO A 76 16.46 3.32 2.39
N PHE A 77 16.02 3.82 3.54
CA PHE A 77 14.75 4.53 3.63
C PHE A 77 14.70 5.78 2.75
N TYR A 78 15.73 6.62 2.84
CA TYR A 78 15.78 7.87 2.08
C TYR A 78 15.92 7.64 0.59
N LEU A 79 16.76 6.69 0.20
CA LEU A 79 16.95 6.32 -1.20
C LEU A 79 15.66 5.78 -1.80
N TRP A 80 14.98 4.87 -1.10
CA TRP A 80 13.72 4.30 -1.55
C TRP A 80 12.63 5.38 -1.67
N LEU A 81 12.44 6.17 -0.62
CA LEU A 81 11.48 7.27 -0.63
C LEU A 81 11.77 8.26 -1.75
N GLY A 82 13.03 8.65 -1.95
CA GLY A 82 13.45 9.57 -3.01
C GLY A 82 13.16 8.99 -4.39
N ILE A 83 13.67 7.81 -4.71
CA ILE A 83 13.51 7.18 -6.03
C ILE A 83 12.02 7.06 -6.39
N PHE A 84 11.20 6.51 -5.50
CA PHE A 84 9.78 6.31 -5.79
C PHE A 84 8.97 7.60 -5.81
N SER A 85 9.38 8.63 -5.07
CA SER A 85 8.71 9.95 -5.12
C SER A 85 8.89 10.65 -6.47
N PHE A 86 9.98 10.36 -7.19
CA PHE A 86 10.21 10.89 -8.53
C PHE A 86 9.50 10.11 -9.64
N GLN A 87 9.07 8.87 -9.39
CA GLN A 87 8.31 8.10 -10.39
C GLN A 87 6.93 8.73 -10.59
N PRO A 88 6.45 8.89 -11.84
CA PRO A 88 5.13 9.44 -12.12
C PRO A 88 4.01 8.57 -11.55
N HIS A 89 4.03 7.27 -11.85
CA HIS A 89 3.06 6.30 -11.34
C HIS A 89 3.43 5.87 -9.93
N LYS A 90 2.49 6.00 -8.99
CA LYS A 90 2.70 5.68 -7.58
C LYS A 90 1.58 4.84 -7.02
N GLU A 91 1.95 3.79 -6.31
CA GLU A 91 1.03 2.97 -5.54
C GLU A 91 1.56 2.77 -4.12
N GLU A 92 0.66 2.64 -3.15
CA GLU A 92 1.05 2.44 -1.75
C GLU A 92 1.97 1.23 -1.58
N ARG A 93 1.69 0.14 -2.27
CA ARG A 93 2.46 -1.12 -2.19
C ARG A 93 3.93 -0.99 -2.56
N PHE A 94 4.30 0.01 -3.36
CA PHE A 94 5.70 0.22 -3.73
C PHE A 94 6.55 0.67 -2.54
N MET A 95 5.94 1.20 -1.49
CA MET A 95 6.63 1.60 -0.27
C MET A 95 6.74 0.48 0.78
N TYR A 96 6.06 -0.66 0.62
CA TYR A 96 6.11 -1.75 1.61
C TYR A 96 7.53 -2.24 1.93
N PRO A 97 8.46 -2.40 0.94
CA PRO A 97 9.83 -2.78 1.22
C PRO A 97 10.61 -1.76 2.07
N ALA A 98 10.21 -0.49 2.08
CA ALA A 98 10.84 0.57 2.88
C ALA A 98 10.36 0.61 4.34
N TYR A 99 9.27 -0.08 4.70
CA TYR A 99 8.71 -0.03 6.04
C TYR A 99 9.67 -0.49 7.14
N PRO A 100 10.44 -1.60 6.99
CA PRO A 100 11.46 -1.95 7.96
C PRO A 100 12.56 -0.90 8.13
N ALA A 101 12.98 -0.26 7.02
CA ALA A 101 13.99 0.79 7.06
C ALA A 101 13.43 2.09 7.69
N LEU A 102 12.15 2.41 7.46
CA LEU A 102 11.45 3.49 8.16
C LEU A 102 11.45 3.24 9.67
N ALA A 103 11.06 2.03 10.11
CA ALA A 103 11.03 1.67 11.53
C ALA A 103 12.43 1.75 12.17
N LEU A 104 13.48 1.31 11.46
CA LEU A 104 14.85 1.44 11.91
C LEU A 104 15.25 2.90 12.11
N ASN A 105 14.98 3.75 11.11
CA ASN A 105 15.29 5.17 11.19
C ASN A 105 14.51 5.86 12.32
N ALA A 106 13.23 5.54 12.49
CA ALA A 106 12.44 6.08 13.61
C ALA A 106 13.02 5.68 14.97
N ALA A 107 13.44 4.42 15.12
CA ALA A 107 14.08 3.92 16.33
C ALA A 107 15.42 4.62 16.59
N MET A 108 16.23 4.85 15.55
CA MET A 108 17.50 5.59 15.65
C MET A 108 17.27 7.05 16.10
N ALA A 109 16.29 7.74 15.49
CA ALA A 109 15.92 9.10 15.89
C ALA A 109 15.47 9.15 17.34
N LEU A 110 14.59 8.24 17.74
CA LEU A 110 14.11 8.12 19.12
C LEU A 110 15.27 7.87 20.10
N HIS A 111 16.19 6.97 19.75
CA HIS A 111 17.38 6.70 20.56
C HIS A 111 18.23 7.96 20.76
N ILE A 112 18.50 8.73 19.69
CA ILE A 112 19.26 9.98 19.76
C ILE A 112 18.56 10.99 20.67
N LEU A 113 17.26 11.16 20.52
CA LEU A 113 16.47 12.08 21.35
C LEU A 113 16.47 11.66 22.83
N LEU A 114 16.24 10.39 23.12
CA LEU A 114 16.26 9.88 24.49
C LEU A 114 17.64 9.97 25.13
N ALA A 115 18.70 9.71 24.38
CA ALA A 115 20.08 9.90 24.87
C ALA A 115 20.37 11.39 25.17
N ALA A 116 19.93 12.30 24.31
CA ALA A 116 20.07 13.74 24.56
C ALA A 116 19.30 14.17 25.82
N PHE A 117 18.09 13.66 26.03
CA PHE A 117 17.30 13.92 27.24
C PHE A 117 17.91 13.29 28.51
N GLY A 118 18.49 12.09 28.38
CA GLY A 118 19.10 11.36 29.51
C GLY A 118 20.41 11.98 29.98
N ASN A 119 21.20 12.54 29.06
CA ASN A 119 22.50 13.15 29.35
C ASN A 119 22.42 14.68 29.56
N ALA A 120 21.21 15.25 29.63
CA ALA A 120 21.08 16.70 29.83
C ALA A 120 21.56 17.11 31.23
N ASP A 121 22.36 18.19 31.29
CA ASP A 121 22.79 18.77 32.57
C ASP A 121 21.58 19.10 33.46
N PRO A 122 21.53 18.65 34.71
CA PRO A 122 20.45 18.95 35.67
C PRO A 122 20.11 20.43 35.82
N LYS A 123 21.03 21.32 35.45
CA LYS A 123 20.82 22.78 35.45
C LYS A 123 20.00 23.28 34.27
N THR A 124 19.92 22.51 33.19
CA THR A 124 19.13 22.87 32.00
C THR A 124 17.66 22.58 32.20
N VAL A 125 16.80 23.23 31.41
CA VAL A 125 15.33 22.98 31.40
C VAL A 125 15.05 21.51 31.12
N VAL A 126 15.75 20.91 30.16
CA VAL A 126 15.60 19.51 29.77
C VAL A 126 16.04 18.55 30.86
N GLY A 127 17.18 18.88 31.57
CA GLY A 127 17.67 18.07 32.68
C GLY A 127 16.77 18.08 33.90
N LYS A 128 15.95 19.12 34.08
CA LYS A 128 14.98 19.24 35.16
C LYS A 128 13.72 18.37 34.95
N ILE A 129 13.49 17.87 33.72
CA ILE A 129 12.32 17.02 33.42
C ILE A 129 12.53 15.65 34.10
N PRO A 130 11.64 15.22 35.00
CA PRO A 130 11.73 13.91 35.67
C PRO A 130 11.70 12.74 34.66
N ALA A 131 12.50 11.70 34.92
CA ALA A 131 12.54 10.50 34.07
C ALA A 131 11.16 9.87 33.82
N PRO A 132 10.27 9.75 34.83
CA PRO A 132 8.91 9.25 34.62
C PRO A 132 8.13 10.05 33.59
N LEU A 133 8.26 11.39 33.57
CA LEU A 133 7.56 12.23 32.62
C LEU A 133 8.06 12.01 31.19
N LYS A 134 9.38 11.83 30.99
CA LYS A 134 9.96 11.48 29.69
C LYS A 134 9.40 10.15 29.17
N LEU A 135 9.29 9.14 30.04
CA LEU A 135 8.70 7.84 29.71
C LEU A 135 7.20 7.93 29.40
N ILE A 136 6.45 8.76 30.14
CA ILE A 136 5.01 9.00 29.86
C ILE A 136 4.84 9.60 28.48
N ILE A 137 5.65 10.57 28.06
CA ILE A 137 5.59 11.19 26.73
C ILE A 137 5.79 10.12 25.63
N VAL A 138 6.85 9.30 25.76
CA VAL A 138 7.11 8.23 24.79
C VAL A 138 5.99 7.18 24.79
N GLY A 139 5.55 6.76 25.99
CA GLY A 139 4.44 5.82 26.15
C GLY A 139 3.14 6.36 25.52
N SER A 140 2.85 7.64 25.71
CA SER A 140 1.67 8.26 25.10
C SER A 140 1.74 8.28 23.58
N CYS A 141 2.92 8.54 22.99
CA CYS A 141 3.11 8.46 21.54
C CYS A 141 2.88 7.03 21.01
N VAL A 142 3.40 6.02 21.71
CA VAL A 142 3.20 4.60 21.36
C VAL A 142 1.74 4.21 21.46
N ILE A 143 1.10 4.49 22.60
CA ILE A 143 -0.31 4.17 22.84
C ILE A 143 -1.20 4.91 21.84
N GLY A 144 -0.95 6.18 21.58
CA GLY A 144 -1.68 6.97 20.59
C GLY A 144 -1.56 6.36 19.19
N SER A 145 -0.37 5.96 18.79
CA SER A 145 -0.12 5.31 17.50
C SER A 145 -0.85 3.96 17.37
N ILE A 146 -0.85 3.14 18.43
CA ILE A 146 -1.59 1.88 18.47
C ILE A 146 -3.09 2.14 18.33
N ASN A 147 -3.66 3.11 19.08
CA ASN A 147 -5.08 3.42 19.00
C ASN A 147 -5.49 3.91 17.60
N ILE A 148 -4.69 4.76 16.96
CA ILE A 148 -4.95 5.19 15.58
C ILE A 148 -4.92 3.98 14.63
N GLY A 149 -3.95 3.08 14.78
CA GLY A 149 -3.86 1.85 14.00
C GLY A 149 -5.10 0.95 14.17
N LEU A 150 -5.52 0.72 15.41
CA LEU A 150 -6.71 -0.08 15.72
C LEU A 150 -8.00 0.57 15.16
N ALA A 151 -8.13 1.89 15.27
CA ALA A 151 -9.28 2.62 14.71
C ALA A 151 -9.32 2.48 13.18
N ARG A 152 -8.17 2.51 12.50
CA ARG A 152 -8.09 2.28 11.05
C ARG A 152 -8.47 0.84 10.67
N ILE A 153 -7.98 -0.16 11.39
CA ILE A 153 -8.35 -1.56 11.17
C ILE A 153 -9.85 -1.74 11.32
N TYR A 154 -10.43 -1.18 12.39
CA TYR A 154 -11.88 -1.21 12.62
C TYR A 154 -12.64 -0.51 11.49
N GLY A 155 -12.20 0.69 11.08
CA GLY A 155 -12.80 1.43 9.97
C GLY A 155 -12.73 0.66 8.64
N MET A 156 -11.60 0.02 8.35
CA MET A 156 -11.47 -0.83 7.16
C MET A 156 -12.41 -2.04 7.24
N TYR A 157 -12.46 -2.72 8.36
CA TYR A 157 -13.33 -3.87 8.54
C TYR A 157 -14.81 -3.50 8.33
N THR A 158 -15.27 -2.41 8.95
CA THR A 158 -16.68 -1.98 8.85
C THR A 158 -17.04 -1.43 7.48
N ALA A 159 -16.15 -0.65 6.85
CA ALA A 159 -16.44 0.00 5.57
C ALA A 159 -16.22 -0.91 4.36
N TYR A 160 -15.25 -1.84 4.42
CA TYR A 160 -14.84 -2.67 3.28
C TYR A 160 -15.26 -4.13 3.37
N SER A 161 -15.98 -4.55 4.40
CA SER A 161 -16.54 -5.91 4.47
C SER A 161 -17.81 -6.09 3.64
N ALA A 162 -18.52 -5.02 3.32
CA ALA A 162 -19.76 -5.06 2.56
C ALA A 162 -19.66 -5.77 1.20
N PRO A 163 -18.60 -5.59 0.38
CA PRO A 163 -18.45 -6.30 -0.89
C PRO A 163 -18.40 -7.82 -0.75
N LEU A 164 -17.91 -8.34 0.37
CA LEU A 164 -17.89 -9.80 0.61
C LEU A 164 -19.27 -10.33 0.99
N LYS A 165 -20.08 -9.51 1.65
CA LYS A 165 -21.43 -9.87 2.11
C LYS A 165 -22.50 -9.72 1.02
N ILE A 166 -22.24 -8.94 -0.02
CA ILE A 166 -23.20 -8.67 -1.08
C ILE A 166 -23.64 -9.94 -1.82
N TYR A 167 -22.81 -10.98 -1.80
CA TYR A 167 -23.12 -12.27 -2.44
C TYR A 167 -23.85 -13.26 -1.53
N GLU A 168 -24.02 -12.98 -0.23
CA GLU A 168 -24.73 -13.87 0.69
C GLU A 168 -26.16 -14.20 0.21
N PRO A 169 -26.97 -13.24 -0.29
CA PRO A 169 -28.31 -13.55 -0.80
C PRO A 169 -28.30 -14.45 -2.04
N LEU A 170 -27.22 -14.42 -2.85
CA LEU A 170 -27.09 -15.24 -4.05
C LEU A 170 -26.74 -16.70 -3.73
N GLN A 171 -26.21 -16.97 -2.53
CA GLN A 171 -25.83 -18.31 -2.08
C GLN A 171 -27.01 -19.09 -1.48
N ILE A 172 -28.16 -18.44 -1.27
CA ILE A 172 -29.37 -19.07 -0.74
C ILE A 172 -29.96 -19.93 -1.83
N SER A 173 -30.00 -21.25 -1.62
CA SER A 173 -30.61 -22.20 -2.52
C SER A 173 -32.08 -22.40 -2.16
N GLY A 174 -32.96 -22.49 -3.17
CA GLY A 174 -34.39 -22.82 -2.97
C GLY A 174 -35.35 -21.66 -3.22
N ILE A 175 -36.53 -21.70 -2.60
CA ILE A 175 -37.57 -20.66 -2.76
C ILE A 175 -37.06 -19.34 -2.19
N GLY A 176 -36.86 -18.35 -3.05
CA GLY A 176 -36.26 -17.04 -2.69
C GLY A 176 -34.81 -16.85 -3.13
N ALA A 177 -34.25 -17.83 -3.85
CA ALA A 177 -32.95 -17.67 -4.48
C ALA A 177 -32.97 -16.50 -5.47
N LEU A 178 -31.98 -15.61 -5.36
CA LEU A 178 -31.80 -14.49 -6.30
C LEU A 178 -30.88 -14.94 -7.43
N GLY A 179 -31.45 -15.53 -8.48
CA GLY A 179 -30.72 -15.99 -9.65
C GLY A 179 -30.30 -17.46 -9.61
N GLY A 180 -29.79 -17.96 -10.74
CA GLY A 180 -29.37 -19.33 -10.96
C GLY A 180 -28.32 -19.47 -12.07
N PRO A 181 -28.00 -20.73 -12.46
CA PRO A 181 -27.06 -20.97 -13.54
C PRO A 181 -27.47 -20.28 -14.84
N GLY A 182 -26.56 -19.54 -15.45
CA GLY A 182 -26.80 -18.75 -16.65
C GLY A 182 -27.13 -17.29 -16.40
N ASP A 183 -27.48 -16.91 -15.16
CA ASP A 183 -27.74 -15.52 -14.81
C ASP A 183 -26.45 -14.74 -14.62
N SER A 184 -26.54 -13.42 -14.75
CA SER A 184 -25.40 -12.51 -14.57
C SER A 184 -25.65 -11.52 -13.44
N VAL A 185 -24.62 -11.32 -12.62
CA VAL A 185 -24.59 -10.22 -11.65
C VAL A 185 -23.96 -9.00 -12.31
N CYS A 186 -24.73 -7.92 -12.42
CA CYS A 186 -24.31 -6.71 -13.08
C CYS A 186 -23.71 -5.72 -12.07
N PHE A 187 -22.46 -5.33 -12.29
CA PHE A 187 -21.75 -4.32 -11.49
C PHE A 187 -21.81 -2.97 -12.19
N GLY A 188 -22.27 -1.96 -11.47
CA GLY A 188 -22.30 -0.59 -11.95
C GLY A 188 -20.94 0.10 -11.82
N LYS A 189 -20.97 1.41 -11.60
CA LYS A 189 -19.84 2.35 -11.56
C LYS A 189 -18.70 1.95 -10.63
N ASP A 190 -18.96 1.12 -9.63
CA ASP A 190 -17.98 0.70 -8.61
C ASP A 190 -17.23 -0.58 -8.98
N TRP A 191 -16.87 -0.76 -10.25
CA TRP A 191 -16.12 -1.93 -10.74
C TRP A 191 -14.84 -2.21 -9.90
N TYR A 192 -14.16 -1.19 -9.39
CA TYR A 192 -12.98 -1.30 -8.53
C TYR A 192 -13.27 -1.89 -7.14
N ARG A 193 -14.54 -1.97 -6.76
CA ARG A 193 -14.99 -2.63 -5.53
C ARG A 193 -15.47 -4.06 -5.78
N PHE A 194 -15.33 -4.53 -7.00
CA PHE A 194 -15.62 -5.90 -7.35
C PHE A 194 -14.72 -6.85 -6.55
N PRO A 195 -15.26 -7.65 -5.63
CA PRO A 195 -14.43 -8.44 -4.73
C PRO A 195 -13.73 -9.57 -5.46
N THR A 196 -14.49 -10.38 -6.21
CA THR A 196 -14.00 -11.54 -6.96
C THR A 196 -15.16 -12.29 -7.59
N SER A 197 -14.91 -13.04 -8.66
CA SER A 197 -15.87 -14.02 -9.20
C SER A 197 -15.95 -15.29 -8.35
N TYR A 198 -14.98 -15.53 -7.47
CA TYR A 198 -14.85 -16.78 -6.71
C TYR A 198 -16.07 -17.07 -5.79
N VAL A 199 -16.69 -16.02 -5.24
CA VAL A 199 -17.85 -16.17 -4.34
C VAL A 199 -19.20 -16.16 -5.05
N LEU A 200 -19.21 -16.04 -6.37
CA LEU A 200 -20.45 -16.19 -7.14
C LEU A 200 -20.87 -17.67 -7.17
N PRO A 201 -22.18 -17.95 -7.12
CA PRO A 201 -22.69 -19.30 -7.31
C PRO A 201 -22.26 -19.91 -8.66
N ASN A 202 -22.12 -21.23 -8.69
CA ASN A 202 -21.72 -21.94 -9.90
C ASN A 202 -22.69 -21.63 -11.08
N GLY A 203 -22.10 -21.30 -12.22
CA GLY A 203 -22.82 -20.97 -13.44
C GLY A 203 -23.31 -19.53 -13.54
N MET A 204 -23.12 -18.69 -12.52
CA MET A 204 -23.36 -17.25 -12.59
C MET A 204 -22.10 -16.51 -13.04
N LYS A 205 -22.29 -15.41 -13.76
CA LYS A 205 -21.21 -14.59 -14.30
C LYS A 205 -21.28 -13.15 -13.83
N ALA A 206 -20.10 -12.52 -13.65
CA ALA A 206 -20.00 -11.10 -13.41
C ALA A 206 -20.01 -10.34 -14.75
N LYS A 207 -20.85 -9.33 -14.87
CA LYS A 207 -20.88 -8.40 -16.00
C LYS A 207 -20.81 -6.97 -15.49
N PHE A 208 -20.39 -6.06 -16.33
CA PHE A 208 -20.24 -4.65 -15.96
C PHE A 208 -21.19 -3.77 -16.75
N VAL A 209 -21.72 -2.75 -16.09
CA VAL A 209 -22.50 -1.70 -16.76
C VAL A 209 -21.53 -0.62 -17.23
N LYS A 210 -21.67 -0.20 -18.48
CA LYS A 210 -20.82 0.86 -19.04
C LYS A 210 -20.92 2.15 -18.21
N SER A 211 -19.77 2.69 -17.88
CA SER A 211 -19.64 3.97 -17.18
C SER A 211 -18.63 4.86 -17.93
N GLU A 212 -18.17 5.93 -17.33
CA GLU A 212 -17.11 6.79 -17.88
C GLU A 212 -15.70 6.17 -17.81
N PHE A 213 -15.57 4.99 -17.22
CA PHE A 213 -14.30 4.28 -17.13
C PHE A 213 -14.01 3.54 -18.43
N ASP A 214 -12.87 3.83 -19.04
CA ASP A 214 -12.44 3.30 -20.34
C ASP A 214 -11.26 2.31 -20.23
N GLY A 215 -10.90 1.90 -19.00
CA GLY A 215 -9.79 1.01 -18.77
C GLY A 215 -10.17 -0.47 -18.73
N LEU A 216 -9.16 -1.29 -18.44
CA LEU A 216 -9.30 -2.73 -18.33
C LEU A 216 -10.19 -3.12 -17.14
N LEU A 217 -11.22 -3.91 -17.42
CA LEU A 217 -12.12 -4.48 -16.42
C LEU A 217 -11.65 -5.88 -15.98
N PRO A 218 -12.00 -6.33 -14.76
CA PRO A 218 -11.77 -7.71 -14.34
C PRO A 218 -12.32 -8.70 -15.36
N GLY A 219 -11.56 -9.75 -15.66
CA GLY A 219 -11.93 -10.78 -16.61
C GLY A 219 -12.32 -12.09 -15.92
N GLU A 220 -12.98 -12.95 -16.67
CA GLU A 220 -13.26 -14.32 -16.27
C GLU A 220 -12.04 -15.19 -16.51
N PHE A 221 -11.79 -16.15 -15.64
CA PHE A 221 -10.86 -17.24 -15.92
C PHE A 221 -11.51 -18.23 -16.87
N SER A 222 -10.71 -18.84 -17.74
CA SER A 222 -11.17 -19.96 -18.56
C SER A 222 -11.60 -21.09 -17.65
N GLU A 223 -12.78 -21.68 -17.92
CA GLU A 223 -13.25 -22.82 -17.17
C GLU A 223 -12.31 -24.01 -17.32
N ALA A 224 -12.06 -24.70 -16.22
CA ALA A 224 -11.29 -25.93 -16.23
C ALA A 224 -12.07 -27.01 -16.96
N LYS A 225 -11.42 -27.70 -17.90
CA LYS A 225 -12.00 -28.84 -18.61
C LYS A 225 -11.91 -30.16 -17.83
N THR A 226 -11.22 -30.15 -16.69
CA THR A 226 -10.96 -31.30 -15.82
C THR A 226 -11.06 -30.89 -14.36
N ASP A 227 -11.35 -31.84 -13.48
CA ASP A 227 -11.60 -31.61 -12.05
C ASP A 227 -10.47 -30.91 -11.28
N PHE A 228 -9.25 -30.98 -11.78
CA PHE A 228 -8.09 -30.34 -11.13
C PHE A 228 -7.72 -28.96 -11.70
N GLY A 229 -8.37 -28.48 -12.74
CA GLY A 229 -8.06 -27.18 -13.33
C GLY A 229 -6.61 -26.97 -13.78
N LEU A 230 -5.84 -28.05 -13.91
CA LEU A 230 -4.40 -28.00 -14.22
C LEU A 230 -4.08 -27.78 -15.71
N TRP A 231 -5.08 -27.79 -16.57
CA TRP A 231 -4.89 -27.78 -18.02
C TRP A 231 -5.26 -26.44 -18.65
N SER A 232 -4.85 -26.27 -19.88
CA SER A 232 -4.82 -25.05 -20.68
C SER A 232 -5.96 -24.07 -20.38
N GLY A 233 -5.61 -22.88 -19.92
CA GLY A 233 -6.50 -21.76 -19.65
C GLY A 233 -6.50 -21.27 -18.21
N THR A 234 -6.23 -22.12 -17.21
CA THR A 234 -6.27 -21.71 -15.81
C THR A 234 -4.94 -21.13 -15.30
N TRP A 235 -3.81 -21.45 -15.93
CA TRP A 235 -2.47 -21.02 -15.53
C TRP A 235 -1.68 -20.31 -16.63
N ARG A 236 -2.19 -20.28 -17.84
CA ARG A 236 -1.57 -19.53 -18.94
C ARG A 236 -2.11 -18.12 -18.95
N VAL A 237 -1.21 -17.17 -19.02
CA VAL A 237 -1.56 -15.80 -19.34
C VAL A 237 -2.24 -15.80 -20.73
N PRO A 238 -3.47 -15.31 -20.87
CA PRO A 238 -4.16 -15.26 -22.17
C PRO A 238 -3.31 -14.49 -23.17
N SER A 239 -3.30 -14.95 -24.42
CA SER A 239 -2.75 -14.16 -25.52
C SER A 239 -3.60 -12.90 -25.68
N GLY A 240 -2.96 -11.75 -25.90
CA GLY A 240 -3.65 -10.47 -26.07
C GLY A 240 -4.02 -9.78 -24.78
N MET A 241 -3.22 -9.94 -23.72
CA MET A 241 -3.34 -9.05 -22.56
C MET A 241 -3.29 -7.59 -23.02
N ASN A 242 -4.23 -6.82 -22.48
CA ASN A 242 -4.40 -5.42 -22.85
C ASN A 242 -3.32 -4.55 -22.16
N ASP A 243 -2.11 -4.55 -22.72
CA ASP A 243 -0.97 -3.77 -22.20
C ASP A 243 -1.18 -2.25 -22.33
N MET A 244 -2.20 -1.84 -23.08
CA MET A 244 -2.52 -0.43 -23.33
C MET A 244 -3.65 0.07 -22.41
N ASN A 245 -4.12 -0.73 -21.46
CA ASN A 245 -5.25 -0.42 -20.58
C ASN A 245 -6.51 0.04 -21.37
N GLN A 246 -6.78 -0.63 -22.47
CA GLN A 246 -7.93 -0.29 -23.33
C GLN A 246 -9.19 -0.98 -22.83
N GLU A 247 -10.32 -0.34 -23.10
CA GLU A 247 -11.64 -0.88 -22.84
C GLU A 247 -11.87 -2.23 -23.57
N ASP A 248 -12.54 -3.15 -22.89
CA ASP A 248 -13.00 -4.42 -23.47
C ASP A 248 -14.54 -4.44 -23.52
N PRO A 249 -15.13 -4.11 -24.69
CA PRO A 249 -16.59 -4.02 -24.83
C PRO A 249 -17.32 -5.35 -24.54
N GLY A 250 -16.65 -6.48 -24.70
CA GLY A 250 -17.22 -7.80 -24.43
C GLY A 250 -17.56 -8.10 -22.98
N LYS A 251 -17.03 -7.30 -22.05
CA LYS A 251 -17.28 -7.43 -20.62
C LYS A 251 -18.51 -6.68 -20.11
N TYR A 252 -19.08 -5.83 -20.96
CA TYR A 252 -20.28 -5.09 -20.60
C TYR A 252 -21.55 -5.87 -20.86
N VAL A 253 -22.58 -5.54 -20.12
CA VAL A 253 -23.94 -5.98 -20.41
C VAL A 253 -24.38 -5.35 -21.73
N GLY A 254 -24.84 -6.16 -22.69
CA GLY A 254 -25.36 -5.65 -23.96
C GLY A 254 -26.56 -4.71 -23.73
N SER A 255 -26.70 -3.71 -24.62
CA SER A 255 -27.76 -2.72 -24.56
C SER A 255 -29.19 -3.27 -24.58
N ASN A 256 -29.37 -4.58 -24.78
CA ASN A 256 -30.66 -5.26 -24.78
C ASN A 256 -31.14 -5.66 -23.38
N PHE A 257 -30.42 -5.35 -22.33
CA PHE A 257 -30.72 -5.69 -20.93
C PHE A 257 -30.98 -4.48 -20.02
N LEU A 258 -31.00 -3.26 -20.58
CA LEU A 258 -31.33 -2.02 -19.87
C LEU A 258 -32.70 -1.48 -20.31
#